data_02dd913c9fbb383776615159c06952e5
#
_entry.id   02dd913c9fbb383776615159c06952e5
#
_cell.length_a   1.000
_cell.length_b   1.000
_cell.length_c   1.000
_cell.angle_alpha   90.00
_cell.angle_beta   90.00
_cell.angle_gamma   90.00
#
_symmetry.space_group_name_H-M   'P 1'
#
loop_
_entity.id
_entity.type
_entity.pdbx_description
1 polymer ?
#
loop_
_entity_poly.entity_id
_entity_poly.type
_entity_poly.pdbx_seq_one_letter_code
_entity_poly.pdbx_strand_id
1 'polypeptide(L)'
;MNFDAAGSRDVRYNCLTVFGFNSRRRNRLRSQPFPASWLPILIRNVSYYERLSPADKQELRQTIEVFVAEKNFEGCGGLEMTDEIKVTIAAFACILLLHIENHDYYPRLRSILVYPHAYVVPEARRAVGNFIVESDEARAGESWGNGVVVMSWDHVLHRPTDPGGSGNVVLHEFAHQLDQEKGVATGAPLLPKTSMYHMWARILGREYKALSEAAAANRPTLLDKYGATNPAEFFAVATECFFGQAGQLKERHPELYEELKLYYGQDPARTGSTT
;
A
#
# COMPACT_ATOMS: atom_id res chain seq x y z
N MET A 1 59.42 9.82 25.18
CA MET A 1 58.28 9.03 25.61
C MET A 1 57.33 8.97 24.43
N ASN A 2 57.35 7.83 23.76
CA ASN A 2 56.50 7.55 22.59
C ASN A 2 55.06 7.28 23.03
N PHE A 3 54.06 7.91 22.41
CA PHE A 3 52.67 7.45 22.47
C PHE A 3 52.28 6.98 21.07
N ASP A 4 52.07 5.67 21.00
CA ASP A 4 51.59 4.94 19.84
C ASP A 4 50.20 5.39 19.43
N ALA A 5 50.03 5.66 18.14
CA ALA A 5 48.74 5.85 17.47
C ALA A 5 48.10 4.44 17.23
N ALA A 6 47.14 4.08 18.05
CA ALA A 6 46.33 2.89 17.84
C ALA A 6 45.32 3.11 16.70
N GLY A 7 45.34 2.19 15.73
CA GLY A 7 44.63 2.26 14.48
C GLY A 7 43.09 2.28 14.61
N SER A 8 42.51 3.22 13.91
CA SER A 8 41.09 3.25 13.51
C SER A 8 40.83 2.08 12.54
N ARG A 9 40.22 1.03 13.02
CA ARG A 9 39.67 -0.01 12.15
C ARG A 9 38.44 0.54 11.43
N ASP A 10 38.63 0.79 10.17
CA ASP A 10 37.63 1.16 9.20
C ASP A 10 36.58 0.01 9.10
N VAL A 11 35.48 0.12 9.84
CA VAL A 11 34.36 -0.79 9.74
C VAL A 11 33.52 -0.33 8.55
N ARG A 12 34.03 -0.54 7.35
CA ARG A 12 33.22 -0.51 6.12
C ARG A 12 32.42 -1.80 6.10
N TYR A 13 31.26 -1.79 6.73
CA TYR A 13 30.29 -2.87 6.57
C TYR A 13 29.93 -2.98 5.08
N ASN A 14 30.17 -4.17 4.55
CA ASN A 14 29.93 -4.61 3.19
C ASN A 14 28.43 -4.48 2.81
N CYS A 15 27.95 -3.27 2.54
CA CYS A 15 26.58 -3.00 2.07
C CYS A 15 26.34 -3.67 0.69
N LEU A 16 27.39 -3.83 -0.12
CA LEU A 16 27.34 -4.41 -1.46
C LEU A 16 27.03 -5.92 -1.50
N THR A 17 27.38 -6.66 -0.47
CA THR A 17 27.15 -8.14 -0.43
C THR A 17 25.69 -8.47 -0.09
N VAL A 18 25.01 -7.70 0.74
CA VAL A 18 23.61 -7.94 1.12
C VAL A 18 22.66 -7.63 -0.04
N PHE A 19 22.91 -6.53 -0.76
CA PHE A 19 22.13 -6.17 -1.97
C PHE A 19 22.25 -7.23 -3.08
N GLY A 20 23.42 -7.79 -3.32
CA GLY A 20 23.64 -8.80 -4.35
C GLY A 20 22.94 -10.14 -4.06
N PHE A 21 22.84 -10.55 -2.81
CA PHE A 21 22.16 -11.79 -2.40
C PHE A 21 20.63 -11.68 -2.56
N ASN A 22 20.04 -10.57 -2.14
CA ASN A 22 18.59 -10.33 -2.29
C ASN A 22 18.19 -10.28 -3.77
N SER A 23 18.95 -9.59 -4.61
CA SER A 23 18.68 -9.50 -6.04
C SER A 23 18.72 -10.88 -6.71
N ARG A 24 19.73 -11.73 -6.41
CA ARG A 24 19.81 -13.09 -6.98
C ARG A 24 18.64 -13.97 -6.51
N ARG A 25 18.24 -13.89 -5.24
CA ARG A 25 17.09 -14.63 -4.70
C ARG A 25 15.80 -14.19 -5.38
N ARG A 26 15.57 -12.89 -5.53
CA ARG A 26 14.38 -12.32 -6.21
C ARG A 26 14.33 -12.74 -7.68
N ASN A 27 15.45 -12.66 -8.40
CA ASN A 27 15.52 -13.11 -9.79
C ASN A 27 15.21 -14.60 -9.94
N ARG A 28 15.67 -15.43 -9.01
CA ARG A 28 15.34 -16.86 -8.99
C ARG A 28 13.84 -17.09 -8.76
N LEU A 29 13.22 -16.37 -7.82
CA LEU A 29 11.78 -16.47 -7.57
C LEU A 29 11.00 -16.04 -8.82
N ARG A 30 11.31 -14.88 -9.39
CA ARG A 30 10.65 -14.36 -10.60
C ARG A 30 10.80 -15.27 -11.84
N SER A 31 11.79 -16.14 -11.88
CA SER A 31 12.00 -17.10 -12.98
C SER A 31 11.29 -18.45 -12.78
N GLN A 32 10.66 -18.66 -11.63
CA GLN A 32 9.88 -19.89 -11.38
C GLN A 32 8.51 -19.79 -12.09
N PRO A 33 7.90 -20.93 -12.44
CA PRO A 33 6.53 -20.93 -12.94
C PRO A 33 5.58 -20.55 -11.81
N PHE A 34 4.68 -19.60 -12.10
CA PHE A 34 3.67 -19.16 -11.13
C PHE A 34 2.80 -20.37 -10.70
N PRO A 35 2.56 -20.55 -9.40
CA PRO A 35 1.78 -21.69 -8.90
C PRO A 35 0.39 -21.77 -9.55
N ALA A 36 0.07 -22.89 -10.17
CA ALA A 36 -1.18 -23.06 -10.89
C ALA A 36 -2.42 -22.88 -9.98
N SER A 37 -2.30 -23.20 -8.69
CA SER A 37 -3.36 -23.01 -7.68
C SER A 37 -3.64 -21.54 -7.35
N TRP A 38 -2.70 -20.61 -7.62
CA TRP A 38 -2.84 -19.21 -7.29
C TRP A 38 -3.61 -18.40 -8.36
N LEU A 39 -3.57 -18.85 -9.63
CA LEU A 39 -4.25 -18.13 -10.70
C LEU A 39 -5.78 -18.02 -10.51
N PRO A 40 -6.51 -19.08 -10.12
CA PRO A 40 -7.93 -18.98 -9.80
C PRO A 40 -8.25 -18.01 -8.67
N ILE A 41 -7.33 -17.86 -7.70
CA ILE A 41 -7.47 -16.90 -6.60
C ILE A 41 -7.44 -15.47 -7.15
N LEU A 42 -6.47 -15.15 -8.00
CA LEU A 42 -6.36 -13.82 -8.63
C LEU A 42 -7.61 -13.47 -9.44
N ILE A 43 -8.08 -14.39 -10.27
CA ILE A 43 -9.26 -14.18 -11.13
C ILE A 43 -10.51 -13.94 -10.26
N ARG A 44 -10.69 -14.71 -9.19
CA ARG A 44 -11.86 -14.60 -8.31
C ARG A 44 -11.86 -13.35 -7.45
N ASN A 45 -10.72 -13.04 -6.81
CA ASN A 45 -10.66 -12.04 -5.74
C ASN A 45 -10.16 -10.67 -6.20
N VAL A 46 -9.48 -10.58 -7.36
CA VAL A 46 -8.80 -9.36 -7.81
C VAL A 46 -9.29 -8.96 -9.20
N SER A 47 -10.44 -8.30 -9.26
CA SER A 47 -11.05 -7.88 -10.54
C SER A 47 -10.15 -6.98 -11.40
N TYR A 48 -9.25 -6.22 -10.77
CA TYR A 48 -8.25 -5.41 -11.46
C TYR A 48 -7.31 -6.25 -12.32
N TYR A 49 -7.00 -7.49 -11.90
CA TYR A 49 -6.12 -8.41 -12.61
C TYR A 49 -6.61 -8.68 -14.05
N GLU A 50 -7.90 -8.84 -14.27
CA GLU A 50 -8.44 -9.15 -15.60
C GLU A 50 -8.24 -8.00 -16.59
N ARG A 51 -8.19 -6.75 -16.10
CA ARG A 51 -8.02 -5.54 -16.91
C ARG A 51 -6.57 -5.26 -17.30
N LEU A 52 -5.61 -5.94 -16.69
CA LEU A 52 -4.19 -5.77 -16.96
C LEU A 52 -3.79 -6.34 -18.34
N SER A 53 -2.80 -5.72 -18.95
CA SER A 53 -2.15 -6.26 -20.17
C SER A 53 -1.49 -7.62 -19.88
N PRO A 54 -1.23 -8.45 -20.89
CA PRO A 54 -0.50 -9.71 -20.71
C PRO A 54 0.87 -9.51 -20.04
N ALA A 55 1.58 -8.44 -20.36
CA ALA A 55 2.87 -8.09 -19.76
C ALA A 55 2.71 -7.73 -18.27
N ASP A 56 1.74 -6.87 -17.93
CA ASP A 56 1.47 -6.50 -16.55
C ASP A 56 0.97 -7.68 -15.72
N LYS A 57 0.17 -8.58 -16.30
CA LYS A 57 -0.22 -9.83 -15.64
C LYS A 57 0.97 -10.70 -15.29
N GLN A 58 1.94 -10.78 -16.18
CA GLN A 58 3.18 -11.53 -15.93
C GLN A 58 4.02 -10.87 -14.85
N GLU A 59 4.23 -9.55 -14.94
CA GLU A 59 4.97 -8.78 -13.96
C GLU A 59 4.34 -8.88 -12.58
N LEU A 60 3.02 -8.71 -12.48
CA LEU A 60 2.28 -8.84 -11.22
C LEU A 60 2.46 -10.22 -10.59
N ARG A 61 2.35 -11.30 -11.36
CA ARG A 61 2.56 -12.67 -10.85
C ARG A 61 3.95 -12.83 -10.26
N GLN A 62 4.99 -12.39 -10.99
CA GLN A 62 6.37 -12.46 -10.52
C GLN A 62 6.59 -11.62 -9.24
N THR A 63 5.95 -10.46 -9.16
CA THR A 63 6.04 -9.58 -7.98
C THR A 63 5.34 -10.20 -6.77
N ILE A 64 4.19 -10.87 -6.97
CA ILE A 64 3.48 -11.61 -5.92
C ILE A 64 4.35 -12.74 -5.35
N GLU A 65 5.04 -13.52 -6.20
CA GLU A 65 5.92 -14.61 -5.75
C GLU A 65 7.02 -14.08 -4.82
N VAL A 66 7.67 -12.99 -5.21
CA VAL A 66 8.69 -12.35 -4.37
C VAL A 66 8.09 -11.83 -3.06
N PHE A 67 6.96 -11.14 -3.15
CA PHE A 67 6.29 -10.54 -1.99
C PHE A 67 5.88 -11.62 -0.97
N VAL A 68 5.22 -12.69 -1.40
CA VAL A 68 4.82 -13.80 -0.52
C VAL A 68 6.02 -14.51 0.10
N ALA A 69 7.14 -14.63 -0.65
CA ALA A 69 8.36 -15.27 -0.14
C ALA A 69 9.16 -14.39 0.84
N GLU A 70 8.97 -13.07 0.82
CA GLU A 70 9.73 -12.13 1.66
C GLU A 70 8.96 -11.61 2.89
N LYS A 71 7.62 -11.65 2.87
CA LYS A 71 6.80 -11.17 3.98
C LYS A 71 6.33 -12.30 4.87
N ASN A 72 6.30 -12.03 6.16
CA ASN A 72 5.73 -12.97 7.14
C ASN A 72 4.22 -12.71 7.23
N PHE A 73 3.42 -13.73 6.90
CA PHE A 73 1.96 -13.69 7.05
C PHE A 73 1.55 -14.50 8.27
N GLU A 74 0.78 -13.90 9.17
CA GLU A 74 0.34 -14.53 10.40
C GLU A 74 -1.17 -14.38 10.57
N GLY A 75 -1.85 -15.51 10.75
CA GLY A 75 -3.28 -15.55 11.09
C GLY A 75 -3.47 -15.33 12.58
N CYS A 76 -4.30 -14.36 12.92
CA CYS A 76 -4.64 -14.00 14.29
C CYS A 76 -6.08 -14.38 14.60
N GLY A 77 -6.46 -14.45 15.88
CA GLY A 77 -7.83 -14.74 16.29
C GLY A 77 -8.36 -16.10 15.80
N GLY A 78 -7.47 -17.09 15.65
CA GLY A 78 -7.82 -18.43 15.18
C GLY A 78 -7.94 -18.57 13.64
N LEU A 79 -7.61 -17.53 12.87
CA LEU A 79 -7.59 -17.60 11.41
C LEU A 79 -6.42 -18.48 10.92
N GLU A 80 -6.74 -19.53 10.17
CA GLU A 80 -5.72 -20.32 9.47
C GLU A 80 -5.26 -19.57 8.21
N MET A 81 -3.95 -19.42 8.06
CA MET A 81 -3.35 -18.69 6.94
C MET A 81 -3.28 -19.56 5.69
N THR A 82 -4.17 -19.29 4.74
CA THR A 82 -4.26 -20.00 3.46
C THR A 82 -3.55 -19.27 2.32
N ASP A 83 -3.30 -19.97 1.21
CA ASP A 83 -2.82 -19.35 -0.02
C ASP A 83 -3.81 -18.29 -0.55
N GLU A 84 -5.10 -18.51 -0.38
CA GLU A 84 -6.12 -17.53 -0.78
C GLU A 84 -5.91 -16.19 -0.09
N ILE A 85 -5.69 -16.18 1.22
CA ILE A 85 -5.44 -14.96 2.00
C ILE A 85 -4.15 -14.29 1.54
N LYS A 86 -3.05 -15.07 1.48
CA LYS A 86 -1.73 -14.52 1.12
C LYS A 86 -1.71 -13.93 -0.29
N VAL A 87 -2.23 -14.66 -1.26
CA VAL A 87 -2.22 -14.26 -2.67
C VAL A 87 -3.14 -13.07 -2.92
N THR A 88 -4.31 -13.01 -2.27
CA THR A 88 -5.22 -11.88 -2.41
C THR A 88 -4.61 -10.59 -1.87
N ILE A 89 -4.05 -10.63 -0.66
CA ILE A 89 -3.38 -9.47 -0.06
C ILE A 89 -2.16 -9.07 -0.89
N ALA A 90 -1.31 -10.04 -1.25
CA ALA A 90 -0.13 -9.78 -2.06
C ALA A 90 -0.47 -9.16 -3.42
N ALA A 91 -1.55 -9.59 -4.05
CA ALA A 91 -1.97 -9.05 -5.34
C ALA A 91 -2.33 -7.56 -5.26
N PHE A 92 -3.16 -7.14 -4.31
CA PHE A 92 -3.50 -5.73 -4.13
C PHE A 92 -2.29 -4.89 -3.74
N ALA A 93 -1.44 -5.39 -2.85
CA ALA A 93 -0.18 -4.74 -2.50
C ALA A 93 0.74 -4.56 -3.72
N CYS A 94 0.89 -5.60 -4.54
CA CYS A 94 1.77 -5.59 -5.69
C CYS A 94 1.21 -4.80 -6.90
N ILE A 95 -0.11 -4.63 -7.01
CA ILE A 95 -0.72 -3.72 -7.99
C ILE A 95 -0.19 -2.30 -7.83
N LEU A 96 0.00 -1.83 -6.59
CA LEU A 96 0.55 -0.49 -6.34
C LEU A 96 2.00 -0.36 -6.84
N LEU A 97 2.74 -1.45 -6.92
CA LEU A 97 4.16 -1.45 -7.32
C LEU A 97 4.41 -1.59 -8.82
N LEU A 98 3.40 -1.97 -9.61
CA LEU A 98 3.57 -2.47 -11.00
C LEU A 98 4.45 -1.60 -11.89
N HIS A 99 4.32 -0.27 -11.80
CA HIS A 99 5.08 0.67 -12.64
C HIS A 99 5.84 1.71 -11.81
N ILE A 100 5.97 1.51 -10.50
CA ILE A 100 6.84 2.34 -9.68
C ILE A 100 8.28 1.91 -9.92
N GLU A 101 9.09 2.80 -10.49
CA GLU A 101 10.50 2.53 -10.75
C GLU A 101 11.29 2.31 -9.46
N ASN A 102 12.15 1.31 -9.46
CA ASN A 102 13.08 1.01 -8.36
C ASN A 102 12.40 0.74 -6.99
N HIS A 103 11.17 0.22 -6.99
CA HIS A 103 10.53 -0.21 -5.75
C HIS A 103 11.29 -1.37 -5.09
N ASP A 104 11.26 -1.44 -3.76
CA ASP A 104 11.93 -2.49 -2.98
C ASP A 104 10.93 -3.32 -2.16
N TYR A 105 9.77 -3.68 -2.74
CA TYR A 105 8.79 -4.58 -2.13
C TYR A 105 8.42 -4.20 -0.68
N TYR A 106 8.20 -2.88 -0.43
CA TYR A 106 7.92 -2.37 0.91
C TYR A 106 9.02 -2.73 1.93
N PRO A 107 10.19 -2.09 1.86
CA PRO A 107 11.39 -2.50 2.58
C PRO A 107 11.25 -2.41 4.10
N ARG A 108 10.33 -1.59 4.59
CA ARG A 108 10.07 -1.42 6.03
C ARG A 108 9.05 -2.43 6.56
N LEU A 109 8.23 -3.04 5.69
CA LEU A 109 7.23 -4.03 6.08
C LEU A 109 7.87 -5.41 6.28
N ARG A 110 7.60 -6.00 7.45
CA ARG A 110 8.09 -7.35 7.83
C ARG A 110 6.96 -8.34 7.96
N SER A 111 5.88 -7.96 8.64
CA SER A 111 4.78 -8.86 8.98
C SER A 111 3.42 -8.29 8.60
N ILE A 112 2.53 -9.18 8.20
CA ILE A 112 1.14 -8.92 7.88
C ILE A 112 0.31 -9.82 8.78
N LEU A 113 -0.40 -9.21 9.73
CA LEU A 113 -1.28 -9.89 10.68
C LEU A 113 -2.71 -9.82 10.16
N VAL A 114 -3.37 -10.97 10.05
CA VAL A 114 -4.71 -11.05 9.49
C VAL A 114 -5.66 -11.65 10.51
N TYR A 115 -6.70 -10.90 10.86
CA TYR A 115 -7.80 -11.35 11.71
C TYR A 115 -8.99 -11.82 10.84
N PRO A 116 -9.85 -12.74 11.32
CA PRO A 116 -11.02 -13.18 10.55
C PRO A 116 -12.01 -12.03 10.31
N HIS A 117 -12.28 -11.23 11.34
CA HIS A 117 -13.25 -10.13 11.36
C HIS A 117 -12.59 -8.83 11.84
N ALA A 118 -13.28 -7.69 11.63
CA ALA A 118 -12.86 -6.44 12.27
C ALA A 118 -12.67 -6.67 13.77
N TYR A 119 -11.53 -6.25 14.28
CA TYR A 119 -11.21 -6.40 15.69
C TYR A 119 -11.35 -5.04 16.38
N VAL A 120 -12.00 -5.08 17.55
CA VAL A 120 -11.92 -3.95 18.47
C VAL A 120 -10.62 -4.16 19.24
N VAL A 121 -9.68 -3.23 19.10
CA VAL A 121 -8.52 -3.22 20.01
C VAL A 121 -9.09 -2.88 21.39
N PRO A 122 -9.13 -3.81 22.35
CA PRO A 122 -9.44 -3.42 23.71
C PRO A 122 -8.40 -2.36 24.06
N GLU A 123 -8.82 -1.22 24.61
CA GLU A 123 -7.98 -0.08 24.97
C GLU A 123 -6.58 -0.53 25.45
N ALA A 124 -5.67 -0.75 24.54
CA ALA A 124 -4.26 -0.73 24.87
C ALA A 124 -3.97 0.75 25.11
N ARG A 125 -4.02 1.18 26.36
CA ARG A 125 -3.57 2.48 26.85
C ARG A 125 -2.22 2.77 26.21
N ARG A 126 -2.20 3.41 25.06
CA ARG A 126 -0.98 3.92 24.45
C ARG A 126 -0.61 5.20 25.19
N ALA A 127 0.30 5.06 26.13
CA ALA A 127 1.12 6.18 26.56
C ALA A 127 2.11 6.50 25.43
N VAL A 128 1.69 7.31 24.44
CA VAL A 128 2.60 8.03 23.55
C VAL A 128 2.64 9.46 24.09
N GLY A 129 3.60 9.76 24.94
CA GLY A 129 3.66 11.01 25.68
C GLY A 129 2.46 11.15 26.65
N ASN A 130 2.08 12.36 27.00
CA ASN A 130 1.01 12.65 27.96
C ASN A 130 -0.41 12.68 27.36
N PHE A 131 -0.66 12.07 26.22
CA PHE A 131 -1.97 12.04 25.58
C PHE A 131 -2.53 10.62 25.49
N ILE A 132 -3.69 10.40 26.11
CA ILE A 132 -4.51 9.19 25.97
C ILE A 132 -5.47 9.49 24.81
N VAL A 133 -5.34 8.78 23.70
CA VAL A 133 -6.32 8.80 22.61
C VAL A 133 -7.26 7.63 22.81
N GLU A 134 -8.48 7.91 23.26
CA GLU A 134 -9.59 6.98 23.31
C GLU A 134 -10.28 7.00 21.93
N SER A 135 -10.25 5.88 21.22
CA SER A 135 -11.13 5.66 20.06
C SER A 135 -11.63 4.22 20.07
N ASP A 136 -12.93 4.08 20.28
CA ASP A 136 -13.70 2.83 20.17
C ASP A 136 -14.02 2.45 18.70
N GLU A 137 -13.17 2.82 17.74
CA GLU A 137 -13.43 2.51 16.33
C GLU A 137 -13.02 1.08 15.99
N ALA A 138 -13.98 0.32 15.46
CA ALA A 138 -13.70 -0.97 14.84
C ALA A 138 -12.77 -0.77 13.64
N ARG A 139 -11.52 -1.22 13.73
CA ARG A 139 -10.50 -0.98 12.70
C ARG A 139 -10.49 -2.11 11.68
N ALA A 140 -10.67 -1.74 10.41
CA ALA A 140 -10.57 -2.64 9.27
C ALA A 140 -9.11 -2.97 8.92
N GLY A 141 -8.20 -2.03 9.19
CA GLY A 141 -6.76 -2.16 8.98
C GLY A 141 -5.97 -1.13 9.79
N GLU A 142 -4.70 -1.36 10.00
CA GLU A 142 -3.78 -0.45 10.68
C GLU A 142 -2.33 -0.71 10.24
N SER A 143 -1.64 0.37 9.85
CA SER A 143 -0.21 0.34 9.54
C SER A 143 0.60 0.80 10.76
N TRP A 144 1.29 -0.12 11.41
CA TRP A 144 2.10 0.18 12.58
C TRP A 144 3.52 0.56 12.17
N GLY A 145 4.02 1.69 12.64
CA GLY A 145 5.36 2.21 12.31
C GLY A 145 6.55 1.27 12.58
N ASN A 146 6.30 0.06 13.09
CA ASN A 146 7.30 -0.97 13.39
C ASN A 146 7.43 -2.05 12.30
N GLY A 147 6.92 -1.80 11.10
CA GLY A 147 6.99 -2.77 10.00
C GLY A 147 5.94 -3.87 10.06
N VAL A 148 4.79 -3.58 10.65
CA VAL A 148 3.65 -4.48 10.75
C VAL A 148 2.43 -3.81 10.14
N VAL A 149 1.69 -4.54 9.32
CA VAL A 149 0.34 -4.19 8.84
C VAL A 149 -0.64 -5.18 9.45
N VAL A 150 -1.74 -4.68 9.96
CA VAL A 150 -2.82 -5.49 10.53
C VAL A 150 -4.09 -5.25 9.75
N MET A 151 -4.82 -6.30 9.38
CA MET A 151 -6.08 -6.17 8.64
C MET A 151 -7.04 -7.31 8.95
N SER A 152 -8.31 -7.15 8.61
CA SER A 152 -9.30 -8.21 8.73
C SER A 152 -9.62 -8.81 7.36
N TRP A 153 -9.76 -10.13 7.32
CA TRP A 153 -10.04 -10.87 6.10
C TRP A 153 -11.39 -10.50 5.48
N ASP A 154 -12.40 -10.27 6.30
CA ASP A 154 -13.71 -9.82 5.83
C ASP A 154 -13.61 -8.53 5.01
N HIS A 155 -12.83 -7.55 5.48
CA HIS A 155 -12.65 -6.29 4.78
C HIS A 155 -11.78 -6.42 3.52
N VAL A 156 -10.81 -7.35 3.53
CA VAL A 156 -10.04 -7.67 2.32
C VAL A 156 -10.92 -8.22 1.21
N LEU A 157 -11.90 -9.07 1.55
CA LEU A 157 -12.85 -9.65 0.59
C LEU A 157 -14.00 -8.69 0.23
N HIS A 158 -14.24 -7.67 1.05
CA HIS A 158 -15.35 -6.74 0.83
C HIS A 158 -15.13 -5.98 -0.48
N ARG A 159 -16.01 -6.23 -1.44
CA ARG A 159 -16.07 -5.43 -2.67
C ARG A 159 -16.92 -4.21 -2.36
N PRO A 160 -16.45 -2.99 -2.65
CA PRO A 160 -17.31 -1.82 -2.52
C PRO A 160 -18.48 -1.98 -3.51
N THR A 161 -19.63 -2.37 -3.02
CA THR A 161 -20.88 -2.46 -3.79
C THR A 161 -21.71 -1.19 -3.69
N ASP A 162 -21.41 -0.33 -2.70
CA ASP A 162 -22.15 0.90 -2.47
C ASP A 162 -21.43 2.11 -3.05
N PRO A 163 -22.19 3.06 -3.67
CA PRO A 163 -21.66 4.38 -4.02
C PRO A 163 -21.27 5.12 -2.73
N GLY A 164 -19.98 5.22 -2.45
CA GLY A 164 -19.43 5.79 -1.21
C GLY A 164 -19.04 4.74 -0.16
N GLY A 165 -19.11 3.44 -0.48
CA GLY A 165 -18.56 2.39 0.37
C GLY A 165 -17.05 2.48 0.50
N SER A 166 -16.54 2.17 1.70
CA SER A 166 -15.12 2.13 2.01
C SER A 166 -14.37 1.33 0.94
N GLY A 167 -13.27 1.87 0.49
CA GLY A 167 -12.44 1.27 -0.54
C GLY A 167 -11.76 -0.03 -0.09
N ASN A 168 -10.78 -0.47 -0.84
CA ASN A 168 -10.04 -1.69 -0.55
C ASN A 168 -9.02 -1.44 0.57
N VAL A 169 -9.22 -2.07 1.73
CA VAL A 169 -8.35 -1.92 2.91
C VAL A 169 -6.88 -2.26 2.61
N VAL A 170 -6.60 -3.20 1.70
CA VAL A 170 -5.22 -3.53 1.34
C VAL A 170 -4.58 -2.39 0.57
N LEU A 171 -5.29 -1.79 -0.40
CA LEU A 171 -4.77 -0.61 -1.11
C LEU A 171 -4.51 0.54 -0.15
N HIS A 172 -5.40 0.74 0.84
CA HIS A 172 -5.27 1.76 1.88
C HIS A 172 -3.99 1.57 2.70
N GLU A 173 -3.84 0.42 3.34
CA GLU A 173 -2.70 0.13 4.21
C GLU A 173 -1.37 0.14 3.44
N PHE A 174 -1.38 -0.35 2.20
CA PHE A 174 -0.17 -0.36 1.39
C PHE A 174 0.16 1.00 0.77
N ALA A 175 -0.81 1.91 0.61
CA ALA A 175 -0.53 3.31 0.32
C ALA A 175 0.23 3.96 1.50
N HIS A 176 -0.16 3.69 2.74
CA HIS A 176 0.61 4.12 3.92
C HIS A 176 2.02 3.54 3.95
N GLN A 177 2.21 2.27 3.54
CA GLN A 177 3.56 1.69 3.44
C GLN A 177 4.43 2.43 2.42
N LEU A 178 3.89 2.86 1.28
CA LEU A 178 4.60 3.70 0.30
C LEU A 178 4.94 5.08 0.86
N ASP A 179 3.99 5.71 1.55
CA ASP A 179 4.19 7.03 2.16
C ASP A 179 5.24 7.00 3.29
N GLN A 180 5.33 5.88 4.02
CA GLN A 180 6.26 5.69 5.13
C GLN A 180 7.68 5.27 4.73
N GLU A 181 7.99 5.02 3.48
CA GLU A 181 9.32 4.54 3.05
C GLU A 181 10.45 5.47 3.50
N LYS A 182 10.22 6.78 3.59
CA LYS A 182 11.18 7.77 4.11
C LYS A 182 11.07 8.05 5.62
N GLY A 183 10.14 7.44 6.30
CA GLY A 183 9.94 7.66 7.75
C GLY A 183 8.49 7.82 8.14
N VAL A 184 8.06 9.03 8.48
CA VAL A 184 6.68 9.31 8.90
C VAL A 184 5.81 9.51 7.66
N ALA A 185 4.59 8.96 7.69
CA ALA A 185 3.58 9.19 6.65
C ALA A 185 3.16 10.67 6.66
N THR A 186 3.21 11.29 5.50
CA THR A 186 2.92 12.72 5.30
C THR A 186 1.95 13.00 4.17
N GLY A 187 1.47 11.97 3.47
CA GLY A 187 0.70 12.07 2.25
C GLY A 187 1.56 12.40 1.00
N ALA A 188 2.88 12.26 1.14
CA ALA A 188 3.82 12.52 0.04
C ALA A 188 4.83 11.37 -0.09
N PRO A 189 4.49 10.29 -0.79
CA PRO A 189 5.37 9.14 -0.98
C PRO A 189 6.66 9.53 -1.74
N LEU A 190 7.52 8.55 -1.95
CA LEU A 190 8.74 8.73 -2.74
C LEU A 190 8.39 9.04 -4.20
N LEU A 191 8.48 10.32 -4.60
CA LEU A 191 8.28 10.71 -5.99
C LEU A 191 9.56 10.51 -6.81
N PRO A 192 9.45 10.12 -8.11
CA PRO A 192 10.59 9.84 -8.98
C PRO A 192 11.55 11.03 -9.13
N LYS A 193 11.03 12.26 -9.06
CA LYS A 193 11.82 13.50 -9.21
C LYS A 193 11.46 14.53 -8.14
N THR A 194 12.45 15.19 -7.59
CA THR A 194 12.25 16.26 -6.59
C THR A 194 11.34 17.38 -7.11
N SER A 195 11.39 17.69 -8.40
CA SER A 195 10.55 18.73 -9.02
C SER A 195 9.05 18.40 -8.98
N MET A 196 8.66 17.11 -8.82
CA MET A 196 7.26 16.70 -8.77
C MET A 196 6.60 17.07 -7.43
N TYR A 197 7.36 17.22 -6.34
CA TYR A 197 6.81 17.54 -5.03
C TYR A 197 6.02 18.85 -4.96
N HIS A 198 6.38 19.85 -5.76
CA HIS A 198 5.64 21.11 -5.82
C HIS A 198 4.22 20.92 -6.40
N MET A 199 4.12 20.15 -7.49
CA MET A 199 2.83 19.87 -8.12
C MET A 199 1.99 18.96 -7.23
N TRP A 200 2.60 17.92 -6.68
CA TRP A 200 1.99 17.03 -5.69
C TRP A 200 1.37 17.79 -4.52
N ALA A 201 2.17 18.61 -3.84
CA ALA A 201 1.70 19.40 -2.69
C ALA A 201 0.56 20.37 -3.08
N ARG A 202 0.64 20.99 -4.26
CA ARG A 202 -0.39 21.91 -4.75
C ARG A 202 -1.70 21.19 -5.02
N ILE A 203 -1.66 20.06 -5.73
CA ILE A 203 -2.87 19.34 -6.15
C ILE A 203 -3.47 18.60 -4.97
N LEU A 204 -2.70 17.75 -4.28
CA LEU A 204 -3.22 16.99 -3.16
C LEU A 204 -3.64 17.89 -2.00
N GLY A 205 -2.89 18.96 -1.73
CA GLY A 205 -3.26 19.93 -0.69
C GLY A 205 -4.57 20.66 -0.98
N ARG A 206 -4.82 21.04 -2.24
CA ARG A 206 -6.10 21.63 -2.65
C ARG A 206 -7.27 20.66 -2.51
N GLU A 207 -7.10 19.44 -3.00
CA GLU A 207 -8.13 18.41 -2.94
C GLU A 207 -8.41 17.94 -1.50
N TYR A 208 -7.39 17.82 -0.66
CA TYR A 208 -7.52 17.56 0.78
C TYR A 208 -8.33 18.66 1.48
N LYS A 209 -8.02 19.94 1.20
CA LYS A 209 -8.79 21.07 1.75
C LYS A 209 -10.25 21.01 1.30
N ALA A 210 -10.51 20.76 0.03
CA ALA A 210 -11.86 20.65 -0.50
C ALA A 210 -12.66 19.49 0.15
N LEU A 211 -12.00 18.33 0.37
CA LEU A 211 -12.59 17.20 1.08
C LEU A 211 -12.90 17.56 2.54
N SER A 212 -11.97 18.23 3.23
CA SER A 212 -12.14 18.66 4.63
C SER A 212 -13.31 19.62 4.79
N GLU A 213 -13.44 20.59 3.88
CA GLU A 213 -14.58 21.54 3.88
C GLU A 213 -15.90 20.82 3.56
N ALA A 214 -15.90 19.84 2.67
CA ALA A 214 -17.09 19.05 2.35
C ALA A 214 -17.48 18.13 3.51
N ALA A 215 -16.52 17.50 4.18
CA ALA A 215 -16.74 16.67 5.35
C ALA A 215 -17.33 17.46 6.51
N ALA A 216 -16.76 18.64 6.83
CA ALA A 216 -17.25 19.53 7.86
C ALA A 216 -18.68 20.02 7.59
N ALA A 217 -19.02 20.27 6.32
CA ALA A 217 -20.36 20.65 5.89
C ALA A 217 -21.32 19.46 5.65
N ASN A 218 -20.88 18.24 5.95
CA ASN A 218 -21.59 16.99 5.67
C ASN A 218 -22.12 16.85 4.23
N ARG A 219 -21.41 17.41 3.25
CA ARG A 219 -21.76 17.29 1.82
C ARG A 219 -21.38 15.93 1.28
N PRO A 220 -22.10 15.40 0.27
CA PRO A 220 -21.69 14.19 -0.46
C PRO A 220 -20.34 14.39 -1.16
N THR A 221 -19.48 13.37 -1.09
CA THR A 221 -18.16 13.36 -1.71
C THR A 221 -17.93 12.04 -2.46
N LEU A 222 -17.07 12.04 -3.47
CA LEU A 222 -16.61 10.81 -4.12
C LEU A 222 -15.59 10.10 -3.25
N LEU A 223 -14.64 10.86 -2.72
CA LEU A 223 -13.65 10.37 -1.78
C LEU A 223 -14.28 10.14 -0.42
N ASP A 224 -13.88 9.07 0.26
CA ASP A 224 -14.32 8.83 1.63
C ASP A 224 -13.90 10.00 2.53
N LYS A 225 -14.84 10.45 3.39
CA LYS A 225 -14.60 11.55 4.32
C LYS A 225 -13.51 11.24 5.36
N TYR A 226 -13.19 9.96 5.56
CA TYR A 226 -12.06 9.55 6.38
C TYR A 226 -10.73 10.16 5.91
N GLY A 227 -10.57 10.36 4.60
CA GLY A 227 -9.44 11.10 4.02
C GLY A 227 -9.29 12.55 4.48
N ALA A 228 -10.32 13.15 5.11
CA ALA A 228 -10.22 14.47 5.70
C ALA A 228 -9.50 14.52 7.07
N THR A 229 -9.17 13.37 7.65
CA THR A 229 -8.52 13.24 8.96
C THR A 229 -7.12 13.88 8.97
N ASN A 230 -6.30 13.54 7.98
CA ASN A 230 -4.97 14.10 7.79
C ASN A 230 -4.47 13.82 6.35
N PRO A 231 -3.36 14.43 5.89
CA PRO A 231 -2.85 14.24 4.53
C PRO A 231 -2.44 12.80 4.19
N ALA A 232 -2.00 11.98 5.16
CA ALA A 232 -1.66 10.59 4.91
C ALA A 232 -2.91 9.74 4.61
N GLU A 233 -3.99 9.95 5.38
CA GLU A 233 -5.30 9.32 5.11
C GLU A 233 -5.89 9.79 3.77
N PHE A 234 -5.71 11.07 3.45
CA PHE A 234 -6.13 11.59 2.14
C PHE A 234 -5.44 10.84 1.00
N PHE A 235 -4.13 10.63 1.07
CA PHE A 235 -3.40 9.88 0.05
C PHE A 235 -3.86 8.43 -0.05
N ALA A 236 -4.10 7.77 1.09
CA ALA A 236 -4.60 6.39 1.11
C ALA A 236 -5.99 6.28 0.48
N VAL A 237 -6.95 7.13 0.88
CA VAL A 237 -8.30 7.17 0.30
C VAL A 237 -8.28 7.55 -1.20
N ALA A 238 -7.43 8.50 -1.60
CA ALA A 238 -7.26 8.85 -3.00
C ALA A 238 -6.71 7.69 -3.83
N THR A 239 -5.79 6.89 -3.27
CA THR A 239 -5.27 5.66 -3.88
C THR A 239 -6.37 4.62 -4.06
N GLU A 240 -7.16 4.37 -3.04
CA GLU A 240 -8.30 3.45 -3.14
C GLU A 240 -9.27 3.85 -4.25
N CYS A 241 -9.64 5.14 -4.29
CA CYS A 241 -10.53 5.69 -5.31
C CYS A 241 -9.92 5.60 -6.72
N PHE A 242 -8.62 5.84 -6.85
CA PHE A 242 -7.89 5.76 -8.11
C PHE A 242 -7.93 4.35 -8.72
N PHE A 243 -7.78 3.30 -7.94
CA PHE A 243 -7.84 1.92 -8.42
C PHE A 243 -9.28 1.36 -8.47
N GLY A 244 -10.14 1.76 -7.53
CA GLY A 244 -11.51 1.24 -7.39
C GLY A 244 -12.55 1.97 -8.24
N GLN A 245 -12.46 3.31 -8.32
CA GLN A 245 -13.44 4.18 -8.96
C GLN A 245 -12.79 5.14 -9.98
N ALA A 246 -11.81 4.64 -10.71
CA ALA A 246 -10.95 5.40 -11.62
C ALA A 246 -11.69 6.36 -12.56
N GLY A 247 -12.80 5.89 -13.19
CA GLY A 247 -13.60 6.70 -14.12
C GLY A 247 -14.24 7.90 -13.43
N GLN A 248 -14.81 7.70 -12.25
CA GLN A 248 -15.44 8.79 -11.47
C GLN A 248 -14.39 9.78 -10.94
N LEU A 249 -13.23 9.27 -10.51
CA LEU A 249 -12.13 10.12 -10.05
C LEU A 249 -11.61 10.99 -11.20
N LYS A 250 -11.43 10.42 -12.38
CA LYS A 250 -10.98 11.15 -13.56
C LYS A 250 -11.97 12.24 -13.98
N GLU A 251 -13.27 11.96 -13.89
CA GLU A 251 -14.34 12.90 -14.24
C GLU A 251 -14.45 14.06 -13.21
N ARG A 252 -14.43 13.76 -11.92
CA ARG A 252 -14.72 14.73 -10.86
C ARG A 252 -13.49 15.43 -10.30
N HIS A 253 -12.33 14.77 -10.35
CA HIS A 253 -11.04 15.23 -9.80
C HIS A 253 -9.91 14.99 -10.82
N PRO A 254 -9.99 15.57 -12.06
CA PRO A 254 -9.08 15.22 -13.15
C PRO A 254 -7.62 15.48 -12.84
N GLU A 255 -7.28 16.58 -12.15
CA GLU A 255 -5.89 16.88 -11.80
C GLU A 255 -5.33 15.89 -10.75
N LEU A 256 -6.13 15.48 -9.77
CA LEU A 256 -5.76 14.46 -8.80
C LEU A 256 -5.54 13.10 -9.50
N TYR A 257 -6.44 12.77 -10.43
CA TYR A 257 -6.31 11.55 -11.22
C TYR A 257 -5.00 11.51 -12.02
N GLU A 258 -4.66 12.58 -12.75
CA GLU A 258 -3.43 12.63 -13.54
C GLU A 258 -2.17 12.62 -12.67
N GLU A 259 -2.20 13.23 -11.48
CA GLU A 259 -1.07 13.20 -10.54
C GLU A 259 -0.84 11.78 -9.99
N LEU A 260 -1.90 11.06 -9.60
CA LEU A 260 -1.81 9.66 -9.18
C LEU A 260 -1.38 8.74 -10.33
N LYS A 261 -1.88 9.00 -11.55
CA LYS A 261 -1.47 8.28 -12.75
C LYS A 261 0.02 8.44 -13.04
N LEU A 262 0.56 9.65 -12.89
CA LEU A 262 2.00 9.90 -13.01
C LEU A 262 2.81 9.16 -11.94
N TYR A 263 2.31 9.14 -10.71
CA TYR A 263 2.97 8.46 -9.60
C TYR A 263 2.99 6.95 -9.76
N TYR A 264 1.81 6.35 -10.01
CA TYR A 264 1.68 4.88 -10.14
C TYR A 264 2.11 4.35 -11.53
N GLY A 265 2.29 5.23 -12.52
CA GLY A 265 2.56 4.81 -13.90
C GLY A 265 1.44 3.99 -14.55
N GLN A 266 0.23 4.03 -14.01
CA GLN A 266 -0.92 3.25 -14.41
C GLN A 266 -2.10 4.16 -14.78
N ASP A 267 -2.96 3.72 -15.72
CA ASP A 267 -4.17 4.44 -16.16
C ASP A 267 -5.42 3.54 -15.94
N PRO A 268 -5.91 3.39 -14.69
CA PRO A 268 -7.01 2.48 -14.40
C PRO A 268 -8.34 2.85 -15.05
N ALA A 269 -8.56 4.13 -15.44
CA ALA A 269 -9.75 4.57 -16.15
C ALA A 269 -9.71 4.23 -17.64
N ARG A 270 -8.58 3.79 -18.16
CA ARG A 270 -8.47 3.32 -19.53
C ARG A 270 -9.14 1.95 -19.62
N THR A 271 -10.39 1.92 -20.05
CA THR A 271 -11.08 0.67 -20.37
C THR A 271 -10.23 -0.11 -21.37
N GLY A 272 -9.97 -1.37 -21.08
CA GLY A 272 -9.14 -2.22 -21.91
C GLY A 272 -9.60 -2.18 -23.36
N SER A 273 -8.83 -1.53 -24.24
CA SER A 273 -8.91 -1.78 -25.66
C SER A 273 -8.32 -3.16 -25.87
N THR A 274 -9.20 -4.16 -25.94
CA THR A 274 -8.87 -5.45 -26.54
C THR A 274 -8.52 -5.15 -28.01
N THR A 275 -7.23 -5.16 -28.34
CA THR A 275 -6.73 -5.34 -29.70
C THR A 275 -6.26 -6.76 -29.83
#